data_7115138f2003f0af4e45684ef4bcc0e7
#
_entry.id   7115138f2003f0af4e45684ef4bcc0e7
#
_cell.length_a   1.000
_cell.length_b   1.000
_cell.length_c   1.000
_cell.angle_alpha   90.00
_cell.angle_beta   90.00
_cell.angle_gamma   90.00
#
_symmetry.space_group_name_H-M   'P 1'
#
loop_
_entity.id
_entity.type
_entity.pdbx_description
1 polymer ?
#
loop_
_entity_poly.entity_id
_entity_poly.type
_entity_poly.pdbx_seq_one_letter_code
_entity_poly.pdbx_strand_id
1 'polypeptide(L)'
;MRHRAVIAAAAVVAAALGAVALAGCGSQGVASPTPNTVIGTVSTTPSFPIVAAFHLKGAAKNGSSVFSSASCGGCHTLAAAHSTGTVGPNLDQLKPDYRAVTAQVTNGGGAMPAFKSTLSAQQIADVAAYVVDSTGGTAP
;
A
#
# COMPACT_ATOMS: atom_id res chain seq x y z
N MET A 1 -13.57 -16.52 -69.75
CA MET A 1 -12.79 -17.59 -69.08
C MET A 1 -11.59 -17.09 -68.23
N ARG A 2 -11.19 -15.83 -68.34
CA ARG A 2 -10.01 -15.30 -67.55
C ARG A 2 -10.28 -14.95 -66.14
N HIS A 3 -11.50 -14.62 -65.72
CA HIS A 3 -11.84 -14.23 -64.39
C HIS A 3 -11.91 -15.39 -63.39
N ARG A 4 -12.21 -16.62 -63.84
CA ARG A 4 -12.27 -17.80 -62.97
C ARG A 4 -10.88 -18.28 -62.48
N ALA A 5 -9.88 -18.10 -63.32
CA ALA A 5 -8.50 -18.50 -63.03
C ALA A 5 -7.84 -17.56 -61.99
N VAL A 6 -8.19 -16.26 -62.00
CA VAL A 6 -7.66 -15.29 -61.06
C VAL A 6 -8.23 -15.49 -59.64
N ILE A 7 -9.51 -15.86 -59.53
CA ILE A 7 -10.15 -16.09 -58.24
C ILE A 7 -9.60 -17.37 -57.58
N ALA A 8 -9.31 -18.41 -58.35
CA ALA A 8 -8.72 -19.64 -57.81
C ALA A 8 -7.30 -19.46 -57.27
N ALA A 9 -6.48 -18.61 -57.93
CA ALA A 9 -5.12 -18.32 -57.50
C ALA A 9 -5.10 -17.47 -56.19
N ALA A 10 -6.03 -16.53 -56.01
CA ALA A 10 -6.14 -15.70 -54.81
C ALA A 10 -6.58 -16.53 -53.60
N ALA A 11 -7.42 -17.54 -53.78
CA ALA A 11 -7.88 -18.40 -52.67
C ALA A 11 -6.77 -19.32 -52.12
N VAL A 12 -5.85 -19.79 -52.98
CA VAL A 12 -4.74 -20.66 -52.55
C VAL A 12 -3.67 -19.89 -51.79
N VAL A 13 -3.42 -18.62 -52.16
CA VAL A 13 -2.45 -17.75 -51.43
C VAL A 13 -2.96 -17.37 -50.07
N ALA A 14 -4.28 -17.13 -49.90
CA ALA A 14 -4.88 -16.81 -48.61
C ALA A 14 -4.87 -18.00 -47.63
N ALA A 15 -4.98 -19.24 -48.13
CA ALA A 15 -4.91 -20.44 -47.28
C ALA A 15 -3.48 -20.77 -46.81
N ALA A 16 -2.44 -20.39 -47.56
CA ALA A 16 -1.04 -20.62 -47.16
C ALA A 16 -0.54 -19.63 -46.08
N LEU A 17 -1.10 -18.43 -46.00
CA LEU A 17 -0.74 -17.41 -44.99
C LEU A 17 -1.43 -17.61 -43.64
N GLY A 18 -2.51 -18.39 -43.57
CA GLY A 18 -3.24 -18.67 -42.31
C GLY A 18 -2.66 -19.76 -41.43
N ALA A 19 -1.70 -20.56 -41.90
CA ALA A 19 -1.18 -21.73 -41.18
C ALA A 19 0.06 -21.46 -40.31
N VAL A 20 0.62 -20.26 -40.35
CA VAL A 20 1.88 -19.92 -39.64
C VAL A 20 1.62 -19.25 -38.28
N ALA A 21 0.37 -18.91 -37.93
CA ALA A 21 0.05 -18.11 -36.73
C ALA A 21 -0.28 -18.93 -35.45
N LEU A 22 -0.20 -20.26 -35.44
CA LEU A 22 -0.58 -21.09 -34.29
C LEU A 22 0.55 -21.88 -33.62
N ALA A 23 1.80 -21.63 -33.94
CA ALA A 23 2.94 -22.34 -33.34
C ALA A 23 3.72 -21.50 -32.31
N GLY A 24 3.06 -20.58 -31.61
CA GLY A 24 3.68 -19.64 -30.69
C GLY A 24 3.20 -19.71 -29.23
N CYS A 25 2.55 -20.78 -28.77
CA CYS A 25 2.36 -21.04 -27.34
C CYS A 25 3.50 -21.89 -26.79
N GLY A 26 4.68 -21.30 -26.70
CA GLY A 26 5.71 -21.80 -25.84
C GLY A 26 5.23 -21.69 -24.39
N SER A 27 4.94 -22.81 -23.73
CA SER A 27 4.77 -22.86 -22.29
C SER A 27 6.09 -22.36 -21.66
N GLN A 28 6.13 -21.10 -21.29
CA GLN A 28 7.14 -20.55 -20.40
C GLN A 28 6.97 -21.30 -19.08
N GLY A 29 7.75 -22.34 -18.90
CA GLY A 29 7.89 -22.99 -17.60
C GLY A 29 8.29 -21.90 -16.61
N VAL A 30 7.38 -21.55 -15.71
CA VAL A 30 7.70 -20.69 -14.56
C VAL A 30 8.73 -21.49 -13.77
N ALA A 31 10.00 -21.15 -13.91
CA ALA A 31 11.03 -21.66 -13.03
C ALA A 31 10.66 -21.13 -11.64
N SER A 32 9.95 -21.95 -10.85
CA SER A 32 9.83 -21.70 -9.42
C SER A 32 11.25 -21.72 -8.86
N PRO A 33 11.78 -20.62 -8.34
CA PRO A 33 13.04 -20.66 -7.64
C PRO A 33 12.84 -21.60 -6.43
N THR A 34 13.48 -22.75 -6.47
CA THR A 34 13.61 -23.57 -5.25
C THR A 34 14.28 -22.70 -4.20
N PRO A 35 13.67 -22.50 -3.02
CA PRO A 35 14.30 -21.72 -1.98
C PRO A 35 15.61 -22.40 -1.61
N ASN A 36 16.72 -21.73 -1.92
CA ASN A 36 18.02 -22.16 -1.47
C ASN A 36 17.99 -22.12 0.07
N THR A 37 18.40 -23.20 0.71
CA THR A 37 18.39 -23.34 2.17
C THR A 37 19.11 -22.14 2.79
N VAL A 38 18.37 -21.23 3.42
CA VAL A 38 18.97 -20.15 4.19
C VAL A 38 19.52 -20.76 5.47
N ILE A 39 20.82 -21.06 5.46
CA ILE A 39 21.54 -21.44 6.67
C ILE A 39 21.87 -20.15 7.42
N GLY A 40 20.96 -19.74 8.27
CA GLY A 40 21.09 -18.62 9.18
C GLY A 40 19.99 -18.69 10.22
N THR A 41 20.32 -18.44 11.48
CA THR A 41 19.32 -18.22 12.52
C THR A 41 18.56 -16.96 12.15
N VAL A 42 17.32 -17.13 11.67
CA VAL A 42 16.39 -16.00 11.55
C VAL A 42 16.18 -15.51 12.97
N SER A 43 16.75 -14.35 13.29
CA SER A 43 16.47 -13.68 14.56
C SER A 43 14.96 -13.44 14.57
N THR A 44 14.24 -14.23 15.37
CA THR A 44 12.77 -14.17 15.47
C THR A 44 12.28 -12.95 16.23
N THR A 45 13.16 -12.01 16.51
CA THR A 45 12.77 -10.70 17.02
C THR A 45 12.77 -9.74 15.84
N PRO A 46 11.60 -9.51 15.18
CA PRO A 46 11.53 -8.46 14.18
C PRO A 46 11.71 -7.13 14.89
N SER A 47 12.92 -6.58 14.77
CA SER A 47 13.27 -5.25 15.30
C SER A 47 12.68 -4.15 14.40
N PHE A 48 11.43 -4.31 13.99
CA PHE A 48 10.70 -3.26 13.29
C PHE A 48 9.91 -2.45 14.31
N PRO A 49 10.22 -1.16 14.51
CA PRO A 49 9.45 -0.28 15.39
C PRO A 49 7.94 -0.27 15.09
N ILE A 50 7.57 -0.55 13.83
CA ILE A 50 6.19 -0.72 13.38
C ILE A 50 5.45 -1.80 14.15
N VAL A 51 6.10 -2.95 14.40
CA VAL A 51 5.47 -4.09 15.08
C VAL A 51 5.14 -3.76 16.53
N ALA A 52 5.99 -2.99 17.19
CA ALA A 52 5.74 -2.58 18.57
C ALA A 52 4.47 -1.71 18.69
N ALA A 53 4.30 -0.70 17.82
CA ALA A 53 3.15 0.18 17.87
C ALA A 53 1.83 -0.52 17.48
N PHE A 54 1.86 -1.52 16.59
CA PHE A 54 0.66 -2.29 16.20
C PHE A 54 0.06 -3.11 17.33
N HIS A 55 0.87 -3.54 18.28
CA HIS A 55 0.43 -4.37 19.41
C HIS A 55 0.14 -3.55 20.67
N LEU A 56 0.38 -2.25 20.63
CA LEU A 56 0.08 -1.37 21.74
C LEU A 56 -1.37 -0.89 21.64
N LYS A 57 -2.01 -0.85 22.80
CA LYS A 57 -3.29 -0.20 22.94
C LYS A 57 -3.07 1.32 23.01
N GLY A 58 -3.57 2.04 22.02
CA GLY A 58 -3.50 3.50 21.99
C GLY A 58 -4.61 4.13 22.83
N ALA A 59 -4.29 5.27 23.46
CA ALA A 59 -5.25 6.09 24.20
C ALA A 59 -5.58 7.35 23.39
N ALA A 60 -6.77 7.42 22.79
CA ALA A 60 -7.19 8.54 21.96
C ALA A 60 -7.08 9.90 22.67
N LYS A 61 -7.35 9.95 23.99
CA LYS A 61 -7.17 11.16 24.78
C LYS A 61 -5.74 11.69 24.77
N ASN A 62 -4.75 10.81 24.89
CA ASN A 62 -3.34 11.17 24.80
C ASN A 62 -2.97 11.51 23.34
N GLY A 63 -3.56 10.79 22.40
CA GLY A 63 -3.34 10.97 20.97
C GLY A 63 -3.72 12.36 20.47
N SER A 64 -4.75 13.00 21.02
CA SER A 64 -5.12 14.38 20.70
C SER A 64 -3.98 15.36 21.02
N SER A 65 -3.30 15.14 22.16
CA SER A 65 -2.15 15.96 22.56
C SER A 65 -0.95 15.72 21.63
N VAL A 66 -0.72 14.45 21.24
CA VAL A 66 0.34 14.11 20.27
C VAL A 66 0.04 14.72 18.90
N PHE A 67 -1.20 14.65 18.42
CA PHE A 67 -1.61 15.25 17.15
C PHE A 67 -1.30 16.75 17.09
N SER A 68 -1.58 17.46 18.20
CA SER A 68 -1.31 18.89 18.31
C SER A 68 0.20 19.17 18.42
N SER A 69 0.92 18.49 19.31
CA SER A 69 2.33 18.75 19.59
C SER A 69 3.25 18.37 18.41
N ALA A 70 2.90 17.32 17.65
CA ALA A 70 3.61 16.91 16.46
C ALA A 70 3.17 17.68 15.20
N SER A 71 2.29 18.69 15.35
CA SER A 71 1.83 19.57 14.26
C SER A 71 1.15 18.84 13.09
N CYS A 72 0.50 17.71 13.34
CA CYS A 72 -0.18 16.92 12.31
C CYS A 72 -1.25 17.72 11.56
N GLY A 73 -1.97 18.60 12.30
CA GLY A 73 -3.01 19.48 11.75
C GLY A 73 -2.51 20.55 10.78
N GLY A 74 -1.20 20.82 10.75
CA GLY A 74 -0.62 21.72 9.75
C GLY A 74 -0.68 21.18 8.32
N CYS A 75 -0.74 19.84 8.20
CA CYS A 75 -0.81 19.14 6.91
C CYS A 75 -2.17 18.46 6.68
N HIS A 76 -2.81 17.95 7.73
CA HIS A 76 -4.05 17.17 7.64
C HIS A 76 -5.28 17.93 8.09
N THR A 77 -6.39 17.74 7.38
CA THR A 77 -7.72 18.13 7.86
C THR A 77 -8.24 17.02 8.78
N LEU A 78 -8.69 17.41 9.99
CA LEU A 78 -9.39 16.56 10.95
C LEU A 78 -10.32 17.42 11.79
N ALA A 79 -11.64 17.23 11.66
CA ALA A 79 -12.65 18.04 12.32
C ALA A 79 -12.52 18.01 13.86
N ALA A 80 -12.26 16.84 14.44
CA ALA A 80 -12.09 16.67 15.87
C ALA A 80 -10.89 17.45 16.46
N ALA A 81 -9.90 17.77 15.62
CA ALA A 81 -8.73 18.58 15.98
C ALA A 81 -8.87 20.05 15.54
N HIS A 82 -10.01 20.46 14.98
CA HIS A 82 -10.21 21.77 14.36
C HIS A 82 -9.11 22.14 13.33
N SER A 83 -8.55 21.13 12.67
CA SER A 83 -7.48 21.34 11.71
C SER A 83 -7.98 21.32 10.26
N THR A 84 -7.34 22.17 9.43
CA THR A 84 -7.74 22.40 8.04
C THR A 84 -6.58 22.29 7.06
N GLY A 85 -5.50 21.58 7.45
CA GLY A 85 -4.33 21.38 6.60
C GLY A 85 -4.70 20.60 5.32
N THR A 86 -4.12 21.01 4.18
CA THR A 86 -4.45 20.47 2.86
C THR A 86 -3.25 19.86 2.12
N VAL A 87 -2.10 19.79 2.77
CA VAL A 87 -0.89 19.17 2.20
C VAL A 87 -1.00 17.65 2.19
N GLY A 88 -1.54 17.10 3.29
CA GLY A 88 -1.87 15.68 3.42
C GLY A 88 -3.36 15.41 3.17
N PRO A 89 -3.75 14.13 3.15
CA PRO A 89 -5.16 13.74 2.99
C PRO A 89 -6.05 14.32 4.10
N ASN A 90 -7.32 14.59 3.74
CA ASN A 90 -8.37 14.84 4.70
C ASN A 90 -8.72 13.54 5.42
N LEU A 91 -8.43 13.46 6.72
CA LEU A 91 -8.60 12.26 7.52
C LEU A 91 -10.07 11.90 7.76
N ASP A 92 -10.97 12.90 7.85
CA ASP A 92 -12.42 12.67 7.98
C ASP A 92 -13.00 11.95 6.76
N GLN A 93 -12.45 12.22 5.58
CA GLN A 93 -12.85 11.58 4.34
C GLN A 93 -12.17 10.22 4.13
N LEU A 94 -10.88 10.14 4.45
CA LEU A 94 -10.06 8.94 4.26
C LEU A 94 -10.49 7.82 5.20
N LYS A 95 -10.84 8.15 6.45
CA LYS A 95 -11.22 7.19 7.52
C LYS A 95 -10.24 6.02 7.63
N PRO A 96 -8.96 6.30 7.87
CA PRO A 96 -7.94 5.27 7.85
C PRO A 96 -8.10 4.31 9.03
N ASP A 97 -7.72 3.05 8.84
CA ASP A 97 -7.64 2.08 9.93
C ASP A 97 -6.39 2.31 10.82
N TYR A 98 -6.40 1.70 11.99
CA TYR A 98 -5.33 1.85 13.00
C TYR A 98 -3.95 1.43 12.46
N ARG A 99 -3.89 0.35 11.68
CA ARG A 99 -2.62 -0.15 11.14
C ARG A 99 -2.06 0.79 10.08
N ALA A 100 -2.93 1.32 9.23
CA ALA A 100 -2.54 2.28 8.20
C ALA A 100 -1.98 3.57 8.84
N VAL A 101 -2.66 4.12 9.86
CA VAL A 101 -2.18 5.31 10.59
C VAL A 101 -0.84 5.02 11.26
N THR A 102 -0.75 3.91 12.01
CA THR A 102 0.48 3.54 12.72
C THR A 102 1.66 3.37 11.77
N ALA A 103 1.45 2.68 10.63
CA ALA A 103 2.49 2.49 9.61
C ALA A 103 2.92 3.82 8.99
N GLN A 104 1.96 4.67 8.62
CA GLN A 104 2.22 5.95 7.98
C GLN A 104 2.94 6.92 8.91
N VAL A 105 2.52 7.04 10.16
CA VAL A 105 3.19 7.89 11.17
C VAL A 105 4.60 7.39 11.45
N THR A 106 4.80 6.08 11.54
CA THR A 106 6.12 5.52 11.79
C THR A 106 7.10 5.79 10.67
N ASN A 107 6.69 5.54 9.42
CA ASN A 107 7.61 5.52 8.27
C ASN A 107 7.58 6.80 7.44
N GLY A 108 6.52 7.59 7.54
CA GLY A 108 6.28 8.70 6.64
C GLY A 108 5.92 8.23 5.23
N GLY A 109 6.02 9.12 4.27
CA GLY A 109 5.83 8.85 2.85
C GLY A 109 5.33 10.07 2.10
N GLY A 110 5.81 10.28 0.88
CA GLY A 110 5.54 11.50 0.13
C GLY A 110 6.06 12.74 0.88
N ALA A 111 5.18 13.69 1.15
CA ALA A 111 5.52 14.90 1.91
C ALA A 111 5.47 14.69 3.45
N MET A 112 4.94 13.56 3.93
CA MET A 112 4.82 13.28 5.35
C MET A 112 6.16 12.76 5.92
N PRO A 113 6.74 13.40 6.95
CA PRO A 113 7.95 12.92 7.59
C PRO A 113 7.73 11.63 8.37
N ALA A 114 8.79 10.86 8.60
CA ALA A 114 8.78 9.70 9.48
C ALA A 114 8.94 10.14 10.94
N PHE A 115 8.03 9.72 11.81
CA PHE A 115 8.02 10.12 13.23
C PHE A 115 8.68 9.12 14.18
N LYS A 116 9.16 7.98 13.68
CA LYS A 116 9.80 6.94 14.53
C LYS A 116 11.02 7.39 15.32
N SER A 117 11.66 8.48 14.91
CA SER A 117 12.80 9.06 15.62
C SER A 117 12.42 10.16 16.61
N THR A 118 11.18 10.67 16.56
CA THR A 118 10.69 11.80 17.36
C THR A 118 9.56 11.43 18.32
N LEU A 119 8.79 10.40 17.97
CA LEU A 119 7.71 9.87 18.80
C LEU A 119 8.05 8.46 19.28
N SER A 120 7.72 8.17 20.54
CA SER A 120 7.78 6.80 21.06
C SER A 120 6.72 5.90 20.40
N ALA A 121 6.90 4.58 20.48
CA ALA A 121 5.91 3.63 19.98
C ALA A 121 4.53 3.83 20.62
N GLN A 122 4.47 4.19 21.91
CA GLN A 122 3.20 4.49 22.60
C GLN A 122 2.56 5.77 22.06
N GLN A 123 3.31 6.82 21.82
CA GLN A 123 2.78 8.05 21.24
C GLN A 123 2.25 7.83 19.81
N ILE A 124 2.91 6.97 19.03
CA ILE A 124 2.43 6.58 17.69
C ILE A 124 1.12 5.78 17.82
N ALA A 125 1.02 4.87 18.78
CA ALA A 125 -0.20 4.13 19.06
C ALA A 125 -1.34 5.08 19.51
N ASP A 126 -1.04 6.02 20.39
CA ASP A 126 -2.01 6.98 20.93
C ASP A 126 -2.58 7.88 19.82
N VAL A 127 -1.72 8.46 18.95
CA VAL A 127 -2.18 9.30 17.85
C VAL A 127 -2.95 8.50 16.80
N ALA A 128 -2.59 7.24 16.58
CA ALA A 128 -3.35 6.37 15.69
C ALA A 128 -4.76 6.10 16.25
N ALA A 129 -4.88 5.81 17.54
CA ALA A 129 -6.17 5.66 18.20
C ALA A 129 -7.02 6.94 18.10
N TYR A 130 -6.42 8.10 18.32
CA TYR A 130 -7.13 9.37 18.21
C TYR A 130 -7.70 9.61 16.80
N VAL A 131 -6.89 9.40 15.77
CA VAL A 131 -7.35 9.58 14.38
C VAL A 131 -8.48 8.61 14.05
N VAL A 132 -8.31 7.33 14.39
CA VAL A 132 -9.33 6.30 14.11
C VAL A 132 -10.64 6.58 14.81
N ASP A 133 -10.61 6.85 16.12
CA ASP A 133 -11.81 7.15 16.90
C ASP A 133 -12.49 8.44 16.42
N SER A 134 -11.71 9.46 16.03
CA SER A 134 -12.22 10.73 15.52
C SER A 134 -12.90 10.61 14.15
N THR A 135 -12.56 9.59 13.37
CA THR A 135 -13.10 9.36 12.02
C THR A 135 -14.17 8.26 11.97
N GLY A 136 -14.61 7.78 13.14
CA GLY A 136 -15.69 6.80 13.30
C GLY A 136 -15.26 5.35 13.20
N GLY A 137 -13.95 5.06 13.30
CA GLY A 137 -13.42 3.72 13.45
C GLY A 137 -13.36 3.27 14.91
N THR A 138 -12.80 2.10 15.15
CA THR A 138 -12.53 1.56 16.50
C THR A 138 -11.04 1.19 16.57
N ALA A 139 -10.32 1.83 17.49
CA ALA A 139 -8.95 1.45 17.81
C ALA A 139 -8.92 0.19 18.69
N PRO A 140 -7.86 -0.62 18.65
CA PRO A 140 -7.72 -1.85 19.42
C PRO A 140 -7.56 -1.61 20.94
#